data_cbd70a3fca44e08227c6632adde0b5e0
#
_entry.id   cbd70a3fca44e08227c6632adde0b5e0
#
_cell.length_a   1.000
_cell.length_b   1.000
_cell.length_c   1.000
_cell.angle_alpha   90.00
_cell.angle_beta   90.00
_cell.angle_gamma   90.00
#
_symmetry.space_group_name_H-M   'P 1'
#
loop_
_entity.id
_entity.type
_entity.pdbx_description
1 polymer ?
#
loop_
_entity_poly.entity_id
_entity_poly.type
_entity_poly.pdbx_seq_one_letter_code
_entity_poly.pdbx_strand_id
1 'polypeptide(L)'
;MDRKNLVLVGGGGHCKSVIEVAESAGYSIAGILDVPEEIGKKVLAYTVIGSDEDIQRYADSALFLVTVGHIKDPALRIRLHEKIRATGGQLATLIAPTAHVSKYARIGSGSVIMHQAMVNADAQIGQG
;
A
#
# COMPACT_ATOMS: atom_id res chain seq x y z
N MET A 1 10.41 -11.20 12.96
CA MET A 1 10.01 -10.69 12.68
C MET A 1 9.75 -10.01 11.90
N ASP A 2 9.84 -9.84 11.45
CA ASP A 2 9.64 -9.16 10.92
C ASP A 2 9.00 -8.71 10.13
N ARG A 3 8.56 -8.67 10.07
CA ARG A 3 8.02 -8.36 9.32
C ARG A 3 7.48 -7.42 8.58
N LYS A 4 7.74 -6.92 8.02
CA LYS A 4 7.48 -5.79 7.17
C LYS A 4 7.55 -6.16 5.69
N ASN A 5 7.02 -7.33 5.37
CA ASN A 5 6.81 -7.71 3.97
C ASN A 5 5.56 -7.01 3.45
N LEU A 6 5.64 -6.45 2.26
CA LEU A 6 4.59 -5.64 1.69
C LEU A 6 4.27 -6.11 0.28
N VAL A 7 2.99 -6.23 -0.02
CA VAL A 7 2.49 -6.50 -1.36
C VAL A 7 1.66 -5.30 -1.78
N LEU A 8 2.01 -4.69 -2.91
CA LEU A 8 1.30 -3.52 -3.42
C LEU A 8 0.26 -3.98 -4.43
N VAL A 9 -0.92 -3.40 -4.38
CA VAL A 9 -2.01 -3.77 -5.28
C VAL A 9 -2.30 -2.57 -6.18
N GLY A 10 -1.77 -2.63 -7.41
CA GLY A 10 -1.87 -1.58 -8.40
C GLY A 10 -0.49 -1.08 -8.82
N GLY A 11 -0.12 -1.23 -10.09
CA GLY A 11 1.22 -0.96 -10.60
C GLY A 11 1.40 0.33 -11.36
N GLY A 12 0.46 1.27 -11.29
CA GLY A 12 0.57 2.52 -12.04
C GLY A 12 1.53 3.52 -11.43
N GLY A 13 1.46 4.78 -11.87
CA GLY A 13 2.38 5.82 -11.44
C GLY A 13 2.40 6.07 -9.94
N HIS A 14 1.24 5.98 -9.31
CA HIS A 14 1.15 6.15 -7.86
C HIS A 14 1.95 5.08 -7.12
N CYS A 15 2.03 3.88 -7.69
CA CYS A 15 2.80 2.78 -7.11
C CYS A 15 4.27 3.16 -6.96
N LYS A 16 4.84 3.87 -7.93
CA LYS A 16 6.25 4.27 -7.86
C LYS A 16 6.51 5.17 -6.66
N SER A 17 5.63 6.12 -6.41
CA SER A 17 5.77 7.02 -5.25
C SER A 17 5.67 6.25 -3.94
N VAL A 18 4.75 5.30 -3.88
CA VAL A 18 4.57 4.48 -2.68
C VAL A 18 5.79 3.59 -2.45
N ILE A 19 6.38 3.04 -3.52
CA ILE A 19 7.59 2.22 -3.39
C ILE A 19 8.69 2.99 -2.69
N GLU A 20 8.92 4.25 -3.09
CA GLU A 20 9.96 5.05 -2.46
C GLU A 20 9.70 5.26 -0.98
N VAL A 21 8.46 5.54 -0.60
CA VAL A 21 8.13 5.70 0.81
C VAL A 21 8.33 4.40 1.56
N ALA A 22 7.89 3.28 0.99
CA ALA A 22 7.99 1.97 1.64
C ALA A 22 9.46 1.59 1.87
N GLU A 23 10.30 1.80 0.88
CA GLU A 23 11.73 1.50 1.02
C GLU A 23 12.36 2.34 2.12
N SER A 24 12.04 3.65 2.12
CA SER A 24 12.57 4.55 3.14
C SER A 24 12.10 4.20 4.54
N ALA A 25 10.90 3.63 4.64
CA ALA A 25 10.34 3.25 5.94
C ALA A 25 10.76 1.86 6.39
N GLY A 26 11.61 1.18 5.62
CA GLY A 26 12.17 -0.12 6.02
C GLY A 26 11.33 -1.32 5.65
N TYR A 27 10.38 -1.17 4.75
CA TYR A 27 9.60 -2.32 4.28
C TYR A 27 10.33 -3.07 3.18
N SER A 28 10.13 -4.38 3.15
CA SER A 28 10.56 -5.23 2.04
C SER A 28 9.37 -5.47 1.13
N ILE A 29 9.49 -5.09 -0.12
CA ILE A 29 8.39 -5.25 -1.08
C ILE A 29 8.54 -6.59 -1.77
N ALA A 30 7.58 -7.49 -1.51
CA ALA A 30 7.60 -8.82 -2.10
C ALA A 30 7.22 -8.79 -3.57
N GLY A 31 6.35 -7.86 -3.95
CA GLY A 31 5.91 -7.74 -5.33
C GLY A 31 4.67 -6.89 -5.45
N ILE A 32 4.15 -6.86 -6.68
CA ILE A 32 3.01 -6.03 -7.03
C ILE A 32 1.95 -6.95 -7.62
N LEU A 33 0.69 -6.71 -7.28
CA LEU A 33 -0.45 -7.37 -7.93
C LEU A 33 -1.16 -6.32 -8.79
N ASP A 34 -1.57 -6.72 -9.98
CA ASP A 34 -2.23 -5.81 -10.91
C ASP A 34 -3.17 -6.61 -11.80
N VAL A 35 -3.68 -6.01 -12.85
CA VAL A 35 -4.50 -6.74 -13.81
C VAL A 35 -3.66 -7.80 -14.51
N PRO A 36 -4.27 -8.90 -14.97
CA PRO A 36 -3.49 -10.02 -15.56
C PRO A 36 -2.57 -9.60 -16.71
N GLU A 37 -2.96 -8.61 -17.49
CA GLU A 37 -2.16 -8.15 -18.62
C GLU A 37 -0.82 -7.54 -18.21
N GLU A 38 -0.71 -7.13 -16.95
CA GLU A 38 0.51 -6.49 -16.44
C GLU A 38 1.47 -7.47 -15.77
N ILE A 39 1.08 -8.72 -15.60
CA ILE A 39 1.92 -9.72 -14.94
C ILE A 39 3.23 -9.88 -15.68
N GLY A 40 4.33 -9.86 -14.95
CA GLY A 40 5.67 -9.99 -15.51
C GLY A 40 6.35 -8.66 -15.79
N LYS A 41 5.60 -7.57 -15.82
CA LYS A 41 6.20 -6.25 -16.03
C LYS A 41 6.83 -5.76 -14.73
N LYS A 42 7.75 -4.81 -14.87
CA LYS A 42 8.42 -4.25 -13.71
C LYS A 42 7.98 -2.83 -13.45
N VAL A 43 7.89 -2.50 -12.16
CA VAL A 43 7.71 -1.13 -11.70
C VAL A 43 8.90 -0.84 -10.79
N LEU A 44 9.81 0.00 -11.27
CA LEU A 44 11.11 0.19 -10.64
C LEU A 44 11.82 -1.17 -10.54
N ALA A 45 12.22 -1.57 -9.34
CA ALA A 45 12.95 -2.84 -9.15
C ALA A 45 12.03 -4.02 -8.89
N TYR A 46 10.71 -3.83 -8.89
CA TYR A 46 9.78 -4.86 -8.45
C TYR A 46 8.92 -5.36 -9.60
N THR A 47 8.58 -6.64 -9.55
CA THR A 47 7.83 -7.29 -10.62
C THR A 47 6.36 -7.41 -10.24
N VAL A 48 5.48 -7.28 -11.25
CA VAL A 48 4.08 -7.63 -11.09
C VAL A 48 4.01 -9.15 -11.07
N ILE A 49 3.74 -9.71 -9.91
CA ILE A 49 3.85 -11.16 -9.67
C ILE A 49 2.51 -11.88 -9.75
N GLY A 50 1.41 -11.16 -9.91
CA GLY A 50 0.10 -11.77 -9.99
C GLY A 50 -0.97 -10.72 -10.12
N SER A 51 -2.21 -11.15 -9.95
CA SER A 51 -3.37 -10.27 -10.02
C SER A 51 -4.05 -10.22 -8.66
N ASP A 52 -5.16 -9.47 -8.58
CA ASP A 52 -5.93 -9.38 -7.34
C ASP A 52 -6.52 -10.74 -6.93
N GLU A 53 -6.59 -11.69 -7.85
CA GLU A 53 -6.99 -13.06 -7.50
C GLU A 53 -5.96 -13.77 -6.64
N ASP A 54 -4.74 -13.24 -6.58
CA ASP A 54 -3.64 -13.84 -5.82
C ASP A 54 -3.48 -13.25 -4.41
N ILE A 55 -4.36 -12.35 -4.01
CA ILE A 55 -4.29 -11.72 -2.69
C ILE A 55 -4.27 -12.78 -1.59
N GLN A 56 -5.12 -13.78 -1.70
CA GLN A 56 -5.22 -14.83 -0.69
C GLN A 56 -3.88 -15.55 -0.49
N ARG A 57 -3.10 -15.68 -1.55
CA ARG A 57 -1.81 -16.37 -1.51
C ARG A 57 -0.82 -15.71 -0.55
N TYR A 58 -0.94 -14.40 -0.36
CA TYR A 58 -0.01 -13.62 0.44
C TYR A 58 -0.61 -13.13 1.77
N ALA A 59 -1.86 -13.47 2.05
CA ALA A 59 -2.59 -12.88 3.18
C ALA A 59 -1.93 -13.15 4.53
N ASP A 60 -1.28 -14.32 4.68
CA ASP A 60 -0.66 -14.69 5.94
C ASP A 60 0.79 -14.22 6.06
N SER A 61 1.42 -13.81 4.97
CA SER A 61 2.86 -13.56 4.97
C SER A 61 3.22 -12.10 4.69
N ALA A 62 2.27 -11.27 4.33
CA ALA A 62 2.55 -9.88 3.96
C ALA A 62 1.44 -8.96 4.38
N LEU A 63 1.78 -7.69 4.51
CA LEU A 63 0.80 -6.63 4.60
C LEU A 63 0.50 -6.13 3.19
N PHE A 64 -0.65 -5.52 3.02
CA PHE A 64 -1.08 -5.03 1.72
C PHE A 64 -1.27 -3.53 1.74
N LEU A 65 -1.05 -2.92 0.59
CA LEU A 65 -1.40 -1.53 0.39
C LEU A 65 -1.94 -1.36 -1.02
N VAL A 66 -3.12 -0.73 -1.13
CA VAL A 66 -3.73 -0.49 -2.42
C VAL A 66 -3.11 0.77 -3.02
N THR A 67 -2.45 0.60 -4.17
CA THR A 67 -1.67 1.65 -4.80
C THR A 67 -2.26 2.09 -6.14
N VAL A 68 -3.55 1.81 -6.37
CA VAL A 68 -4.25 2.38 -7.52
C VAL A 68 -4.27 3.90 -7.35
N GLY A 69 -4.01 4.58 -8.45
CA GLY A 69 -3.84 6.02 -8.40
C GLY A 69 -5.11 6.77 -8.07
N HIS A 70 -4.98 8.07 -8.15
CA HIS A 70 -6.10 8.96 -7.95
C HIS A 70 -7.08 8.77 -9.10
N ILE A 71 -8.24 8.24 -8.82
CA ILE A 71 -9.19 7.86 -9.84
C ILE A 71 -10.53 8.53 -9.60
N LYS A 72 -11.26 8.71 -10.70
CA LYS A 72 -12.56 9.34 -10.63
C LYS A 72 -13.57 8.47 -9.92
N ASP A 73 -13.41 7.16 -10.01
CA ASP A 73 -14.31 6.20 -9.40
C ASP A 73 -13.61 5.50 -8.24
N PRO A 74 -13.97 5.80 -7.00
CA PRO A 74 -13.35 5.15 -5.85
C PRO A 74 -13.77 3.69 -5.65
N ALA A 75 -14.71 3.19 -6.45
CA ALA A 75 -15.22 1.83 -6.26
C ALA A 75 -14.13 0.78 -6.39
N LEU A 76 -13.16 0.98 -7.28
CA LEU A 76 -12.07 0.02 -7.42
C LEU A 76 -11.25 -0.10 -6.14
N ARG A 77 -10.90 1.03 -5.54
CA ARG A 77 -10.13 1.04 -4.29
C ARG A 77 -10.91 0.35 -3.17
N ILE A 78 -12.20 0.67 -3.06
CA ILE A 78 -13.06 0.06 -2.03
C ILE A 78 -13.13 -1.45 -2.24
N ARG A 79 -13.33 -1.89 -3.48
CA ARG A 79 -13.43 -3.31 -3.81
C ARG A 79 -12.15 -4.06 -3.46
N LEU A 80 -10.99 -3.46 -3.76
CA LEU A 80 -9.71 -4.08 -3.44
C LEU A 80 -9.48 -4.17 -1.94
N HIS A 81 -9.84 -3.13 -1.18
CA HIS A 81 -9.76 -3.18 0.27
C HIS A 81 -10.65 -4.28 0.84
N GLU A 82 -11.87 -4.40 0.33
CA GLU A 82 -12.77 -5.45 0.78
C GLU A 82 -12.24 -6.84 0.45
N LYS A 83 -11.64 -6.98 -0.72
CA LYS A 83 -11.07 -8.27 -1.13
C LYS A 83 -9.93 -8.67 -0.22
N ILE A 84 -9.08 -7.72 0.16
CA ILE A 84 -7.99 -7.98 1.09
C ILE A 84 -8.56 -8.43 2.45
N ARG A 85 -9.54 -7.71 2.97
CA ARG A 85 -10.13 -8.06 4.27
C ARG A 85 -10.82 -9.42 4.24
N ALA A 86 -11.47 -9.74 3.14
CA ALA A 86 -12.20 -11.01 3.00
C ALA A 86 -11.25 -12.21 3.08
N THR A 87 -10.00 -12.06 2.72
CA THR A 87 -9.00 -13.14 2.78
C THR A 87 -8.27 -13.18 4.12
N GLY A 88 -8.64 -12.32 5.06
CA GLY A 88 -7.91 -12.20 6.32
C GLY A 88 -6.65 -11.37 6.24
N GLY A 89 -6.40 -10.73 5.10
CA GLY A 89 -5.23 -9.88 4.93
C GLY A 89 -5.34 -8.59 5.71
N GLN A 90 -4.20 -7.98 5.97
CA GLN A 90 -4.11 -6.74 6.72
C GLN A 90 -3.47 -5.65 5.87
N LEU A 91 -3.95 -4.43 6.07
CA LEU A 91 -3.44 -3.26 5.37
C LEU A 91 -2.26 -2.67 6.13
N ALA A 92 -1.25 -2.23 5.38
CA ALA A 92 -0.12 -1.51 5.95
C ALA A 92 -0.48 -0.04 6.13
N THR A 93 0.28 0.63 6.99
CA THR A 93 0.27 2.08 7.09
C THR A 93 1.70 2.54 6.89
N LEU A 94 1.93 3.36 5.88
CA LEU A 94 3.26 3.84 5.56
C LEU A 94 3.40 5.30 5.97
N ILE A 95 4.45 5.59 6.71
CA ILE A 95 4.78 6.96 7.10
C ILE A 95 6.23 7.20 6.69
N ALA A 96 6.44 8.14 5.77
CA ALA A 96 7.78 8.46 5.35
C ALA A 96 8.60 8.99 6.53
N PRO A 97 9.86 8.58 6.67
CA PRO A 97 10.68 9.06 7.80
C PRO A 97 10.84 10.58 7.84
N THR A 98 10.70 11.24 6.69
CA THR A 98 10.80 12.71 6.62
C THR A 98 9.49 13.41 6.95
N ALA A 99 8.38 12.67 7.10
CA ALA A 99 7.11 13.28 7.44
C ALA A 99 7.08 13.62 8.92
N HIS A 100 6.37 14.68 9.24
CA HIS A 100 6.10 15.04 10.63
C HIS A 100 4.66 14.67 10.94
N VAL A 101 4.46 13.73 11.86
CA VAL A 101 3.15 13.30 12.29
C VAL A 101 3.02 13.57 13.77
N SER A 102 2.06 14.42 14.14
CA SER A 102 1.82 14.73 15.54
C SER A 102 1.43 13.45 16.29
N LYS A 103 1.94 13.29 17.51
CA LYS A 103 1.53 12.16 18.36
C LYS A 103 0.05 12.23 18.74
N TYR A 104 -0.58 13.36 18.54
CA TYR A 104 -2.02 13.52 18.79
C TYR A 104 -2.88 13.31 17.55
N ALA A 105 -2.26 13.00 16.40
CA ALA A 105 -3.00 12.68 15.19
C ALA A 105 -3.38 11.21 15.17
N ARG A 106 -4.39 10.88 14.37
CA ARG A 106 -4.82 9.49 14.16
C ARG A 106 -4.65 9.14 12.70
N ILE A 107 -4.01 8.00 12.46
CA ILE A 107 -3.73 7.52 11.10
C ILE A 107 -4.40 6.16 10.95
N GLY A 108 -5.36 6.06 10.02
CA GLY A 108 -6.03 4.79 9.74
C GLY A 108 -5.14 3.85 8.92
N SER A 109 -5.39 2.55 9.03
CA SER A 109 -4.63 1.57 8.26
C SER A 109 -4.88 1.76 6.77
N GLY A 110 -3.89 1.42 5.95
CA GLY A 110 -3.96 1.62 4.51
C GLY A 110 -3.58 3.02 4.07
N SER A 111 -3.18 3.89 4.99
CA SER A 111 -2.78 5.26 4.68
C SER A 111 -1.31 5.35 4.30
N VAL A 112 -0.97 6.32 3.48
CA VAL A 112 0.41 6.62 3.12
C VAL A 112 0.69 8.08 3.41
N ILE A 113 1.63 8.33 4.30
CA ILE A 113 2.08 9.68 4.61
C ILE A 113 3.39 9.91 3.85
N MET A 114 3.35 10.79 2.89
CA MET A 114 4.46 11.00 1.96
C MET A 114 5.61 11.76 2.59
N HIS A 115 6.74 11.83 1.88
CA HIS A 115 7.92 12.54 2.34
C HIS A 115 7.60 14.01 2.63
N GLN A 116 8.11 14.50 3.75
CA GLN A 116 7.98 15.90 4.19
C GLN A 116 6.53 16.34 4.44
N ALA A 117 5.59 15.43 4.44
CA ALA A 117 4.22 15.76 4.82
C ALA A 117 4.15 16.12 6.29
N MET A 118 3.15 16.90 6.65
CA MET A 118 2.92 17.30 8.04
C MET A 118 1.50 16.92 8.43
N VAL A 119 1.38 16.17 9.53
CA VAL A 119 0.08 15.79 10.08
C VAL A 119 0.01 16.40 11.49
N ASN A 120 -0.84 17.40 11.62
CA ASN A 120 -0.92 18.19 12.86
C ASN A 120 -1.74 17.48 13.94
N ALA A 121 -1.66 18.02 15.15
CA ALA A 121 -2.46 17.53 16.28
C ALA A 121 -3.95 17.54 15.91
N ASP A 122 -4.66 16.55 16.41
CA ASP A 122 -6.11 16.35 16.20
C ASP A 122 -6.49 16.01 14.75
N ALA A 123 -5.52 15.93 13.83
CA ALA A 123 -5.81 15.46 12.50
C ALA A 123 -6.20 13.97 12.53
N GLN A 124 -7.10 13.60 11.63
CA GLN A 124 -7.50 12.20 11.49
C GLN A 124 -7.37 11.81 10.02
N ILE A 125 -6.58 10.77 9.77
CA ILE A 125 -6.40 10.22 8.43
C ILE A 125 -7.16 8.90 8.39
N GLY A 126 -8.15 8.82 7.51
CA GLY A 126 -8.95 7.61 7.38
C GLY A 126 -8.21 6.48 6.69
N GLN A 127 -8.84 5.33 6.64
CA GLN A 127 -8.28 4.16 5.96
C GLN A 127 -8.18 4.40 4.46
N GLY A 128 -7.06 4.02 3.91
CA GLY A 128 -6.83 4.09 2.49
C GLY A 128 -6.74 5.46 1.93
#